data_20522241f3df1051015833d9a09c7442
#
_entry.id   20522241f3df1051015833d9a09c7442
#
_cell.length_a   1.000
_cell.length_b   1.000
_cell.length_c   1.000
_cell.angle_alpha   90.00
_cell.angle_beta   90.00
_cell.angle_gamma   90.00
#
_symmetry.space_group_name_H-M   'P 1'
#
loop_
_entity.id
_entity.type
_entity.pdbx_description
1 polymer ?
#
loop_
_entity_poly.entity_id
_entity_poly.type
_entity_poly.pdbx_seq_one_letter_code
_entity_poly.pdbx_strand_id
1 'polypeptide(L)'
;MSALSKSFNKGILEDLMSDECYSAIKSVCEGKELPAISATEEFTSSLVDNLDNLMRKVTGGKGKVDALATMEETKQELLNQISELLKKREDLPEAQREAIERKIVNKANNFLSKNEQIQMYSNLIENGMKQYSREIKNFISISAITALEAAKGTKEIVLAWGNGDGEMKKNPVNAEILKRTSKSYKLKYIASFLGRYKEMLNSKRLAGYTYGRGEKYDIEYGNNISKALTSEMAMLSTPELMPLFLKKYQQKALKQYRKREPEYKGKGDIIVCLDESGSTFGENNAYGMAVAMVLYQLCRVNKSNFALVHFASDTKTDFFSKDEEVPAERILDCAETFLNGGTDFEKPLREAFALTSSGKMDKPDIVFITDGICDVSDAFLDLLEEFKADTGAKLTGILLDEGECFDFSLKKFADKIYRTSELLKDEIVEDVISDRL
;
A
#
# COMPACT_ATOMS: atom_id res chain seq x y z
N MET A 1 -21.79 -13.91 -27.67
CA MET A 1 -20.90 -14.97 -27.15
C MET A 1 -21.45 -16.31 -27.57
N SER A 2 -20.66 -17.11 -28.30
CA SER A 2 -21.03 -18.48 -28.70
C SER A 2 -21.14 -19.42 -27.47
N ALA A 3 -21.85 -20.55 -27.63
CA ALA A 3 -21.97 -21.56 -26.58
C ALA A 3 -20.58 -22.12 -26.19
N LEU A 4 -19.68 -22.27 -27.16
CA LEU A 4 -18.30 -22.73 -26.98
C LEU A 4 -17.50 -21.72 -26.11
N SER A 5 -17.62 -20.42 -26.43
CA SER A 5 -16.95 -19.36 -25.65
C SER A 5 -17.43 -19.30 -24.21
N LYS A 6 -18.73 -19.51 -23.97
CA LYS A 6 -19.27 -19.56 -22.58
C LYS A 6 -18.77 -20.77 -21.81
N SER A 7 -18.70 -21.95 -22.43
CA SER A 7 -18.21 -23.17 -21.82
C SER A 7 -16.71 -23.05 -21.49
N PHE A 8 -15.92 -22.48 -22.40
CA PHE A 8 -14.48 -22.26 -22.21
C PHE A 8 -14.19 -21.30 -21.06
N ASN A 9 -14.85 -20.14 -21.06
CA ASN A 9 -14.69 -19.15 -19.99
C ASN A 9 -15.11 -19.69 -18.61
N LYS A 10 -16.16 -20.51 -18.58
CA LYS A 10 -16.59 -21.19 -17.35
C LYS A 10 -15.51 -22.15 -16.84
N GLY A 11 -14.89 -22.96 -17.73
CA GLY A 11 -13.79 -23.84 -17.37
C GLY A 11 -12.58 -23.10 -16.81
N ILE A 12 -12.20 -21.96 -17.40
CA ILE A 12 -11.12 -21.09 -16.87
C ILE A 12 -11.44 -20.59 -15.46
N LEU A 13 -12.67 -20.12 -15.23
CA LEU A 13 -13.08 -19.63 -13.92
C LEU A 13 -13.10 -20.75 -12.87
N GLU A 14 -13.57 -21.95 -13.24
CA GLU A 14 -13.56 -23.11 -12.35
C GLU A 14 -12.13 -23.54 -11.99
N ASP A 15 -11.21 -23.54 -12.95
CA ASP A 15 -9.80 -23.86 -12.75
C ASP A 15 -9.12 -22.76 -11.88
N LEU A 16 -9.42 -21.48 -12.11
CA LEU A 16 -8.94 -20.37 -11.26
C LEU A 16 -9.45 -20.50 -9.82
N MET A 17 -10.74 -20.78 -9.64
CA MET A 17 -11.34 -20.91 -8.29
C MET A 17 -10.78 -22.11 -7.51
N SER A 18 -10.24 -23.10 -8.19
CA SER A 18 -9.57 -24.25 -7.59
C SER A 18 -8.07 -24.06 -7.40
N ASP A 19 -7.49 -22.97 -7.90
CA ASP A 19 -6.07 -22.64 -7.74
C ASP A 19 -5.77 -22.15 -6.30
N GLU A 20 -4.60 -22.52 -5.79
CA GLU A 20 -4.16 -22.15 -4.43
C GLU A 20 -4.09 -20.63 -4.22
N CYS A 21 -3.74 -19.87 -5.27
CA CYS A 21 -3.64 -18.42 -5.21
C CYS A 21 -5.01 -17.71 -5.11
N TYR A 22 -6.11 -18.39 -5.50
CA TYR A 22 -7.43 -17.74 -5.53
C TYR A 22 -7.91 -17.24 -4.17
N SER A 23 -7.68 -18.01 -3.12
CA SER A 23 -8.04 -17.63 -1.74
C SER A 23 -7.29 -16.37 -1.30
N ALA A 24 -6.01 -16.25 -1.68
CA ALA A 24 -5.19 -15.08 -1.40
C ALA A 24 -5.66 -13.86 -2.20
N ILE A 25 -5.95 -14.02 -3.51
CA ILE A 25 -6.52 -12.95 -4.34
C ILE A 25 -7.83 -12.45 -3.73
N LYS A 26 -8.73 -13.37 -3.36
CA LYS A 26 -10.01 -13.03 -2.73
C LYS A 26 -9.81 -12.21 -1.46
N SER A 27 -8.93 -12.61 -0.56
CA SER A 27 -8.67 -11.91 0.72
C SER A 27 -8.10 -10.49 0.51
N VAL A 28 -7.30 -10.29 -0.53
CA VAL A 28 -6.74 -8.97 -0.88
C VAL A 28 -7.79 -8.07 -1.51
N CYS A 29 -8.67 -8.64 -2.35
CA CYS A 29 -9.63 -7.89 -3.18
C CYS A 29 -11.00 -7.70 -2.51
N GLU A 30 -11.39 -8.52 -1.53
CA GLU A 30 -12.72 -8.50 -0.93
C GLU A 30 -13.03 -7.14 -0.29
N GLY A 31 -14.12 -6.52 -0.76
CA GLY A 31 -14.53 -5.19 -0.35
C GLY A 31 -13.67 -4.03 -0.89
N LYS A 32 -12.73 -4.29 -1.82
CA LYS A 32 -11.79 -3.30 -2.34
C LYS A 32 -11.84 -3.27 -3.87
N GLU A 33 -12.39 -2.19 -4.41
CA GLU A 33 -12.62 -2.06 -5.86
C GLU A 33 -11.32 -2.00 -6.68
N LEU A 34 -10.35 -1.18 -6.27
CA LEU A 34 -9.11 -0.97 -7.04
C LEU A 34 -8.21 -2.21 -7.12
N PRO A 35 -7.91 -2.92 -6.02
CA PRO A 35 -7.19 -4.19 -6.11
C PRO A 35 -7.90 -5.24 -6.95
N ALA A 36 -9.26 -5.28 -6.91
CA ALA A 36 -10.03 -6.21 -7.72
C ALA A 36 -9.95 -5.89 -9.22
N ILE A 37 -10.00 -4.61 -9.60
CA ILE A 37 -9.81 -4.16 -10.98
C ILE A 37 -8.41 -4.53 -11.46
N SER A 38 -7.37 -4.18 -10.70
CA SER A 38 -5.98 -4.45 -11.07
C SER A 38 -5.70 -5.95 -11.21
N ALA A 39 -6.22 -6.77 -10.29
CA ALA A 39 -6.11 -8.22 -10.38
C ALA A 39 -6.78 -8.77 -11.65
N THR A 40 -7.97 -8.25 -11.99
CA THR A 40 -8.73 -8.70 -13.16
C THR A 40 -8.04 -8.30 -14.46
N GLU A 41 -7.54 -7.09 -14.56
CA GLU A 41 -6.81 -6.60 -15.73
C GLU A 41 -5.54 -7.42 -15.96
N GLU A 42 -4.73 -7.64 -14.92
CA GLU A 42 -3.48 -8.38 -15.04
C GLU A 42 -3.71 -9.86 -15.32
N PHE A 43 -4.69 -10.49 -14.65
CA PHE A 43 -5.08 -11.87 -14.93
C PHE A 43 -5.49 -12.05 -16.37
N THR A 44 -6.38 -11.19 -16.87
CA THR A 44 -6.90 -11.30 -18.24
C THR A 44 -5.82 -11.01 -19.29
N SER A 45 -4.97 -10.02 -19.08
CA SER A 45 -3.85 -9.69 -19.97
C SER A 45 -2.86 -10.85 -20.06
N SER A 46 -2.37 -11.32 -18.90
CA SER A 46 -1.42 -12.43 -18.82
C SER A 46 -1.99 -13.73 -19.42
N LEU A 47 -3.26 -14.02 -19.14
CA LEU A 47 -3.91 -15.22 -19.68
C LEU A 47 -4.10 -15.14 -21.19
N VAL A 48 -4.53 -13.99 -21.71
CA VAL A 48 -4.74 -13.78 -23.17
C VAL A 48 -3.43 -13.91 -23.93
N ASP A 49 -2.35 -13.32 -23.43
CA ASP A 49 -1.01 -13.42 -24.06
C ASP A 49 -0.51 -14.87 -24.14
N ASN A 50 -0.71 -15.63 -23.07
CA ASN A 50 -0.33 -17.05 -23.02
C ASN A 50 -1.23 -17.91 -23.90
N LEU A 51 -2.55 -17.67 -23.88
CA LEU A 51 -3.50 -18.41 -24.71
C LEU A 51 -3.33 -18.12 -26.20
N ASP A 52 -3.01 -16.89 -26.62
CA ASP A 52 -2.76 -16.55 -28.02
C ASP A 52 -1.61 -17.39 -28.60
N ASN A 53 -0.56 -17.59 -27.82
CA ASN A 53 0.56 -18.47 -28.17
C ASN A 53 0.16 -19.94 -28.28
N LEU A 54 -0.69 -20.42 -27.36
CA LEU A 54 -1.19 -21.79 -27.36
C LEU A 54 -2.13 -22.02 -28.54
N MET A 55 -3.07 -21.10 -28.78
CA MET A 55 -4.03 -21.19 -29.88
C MET A 55 -3.37 -21.21 -31.25
N ARG A 56 -2.23 -20.57 -31.43
CA ARG A 56 -1.40 -20.70 -32.64
C ARG A 56 -0.88 -22.11 -32.86
N LYS A 57 -0.52 -22.83 -31.79
CA LYS A 57 -0.06 -24.22 -31.85
C LYS A 57 -1.19 -25.21 -32.11
N VAL A 58 -2.31 -25.05 -31.39
CA VAL A 58 -3.46 -25.97 -31.42
C VAL A 58 -4.21 -25.92 -32.72
N THR A 59 -4.45 -24.74 -33.27
CA THR A 59 -5.32 -24.53 -34.40
C THR A 59 -4.59 -24.34 -35.74
N GLY A 60 -3.25 -24.32 -35.71
CA GLY A 60 -2.46 -24.02 -36.89
C GLY A 60 -2.56 -22.55 -37.34
N GLY A 61 -2.97 -21.66 -36.45
CA GLY A 61 -2.96 -20.21 -36.61
C GLY A 61 -4.19 -19.50 -36.06
N LYS A 62 -4.01 -18.24 -35.67
CA LYS A 62 -5.05 -17.31 -35.20
C LYS A 62 -6.24 -17.21 -36.18
N GLY A 63 -5.96 -17.33 -37.49
CA GLY A 63 -6.96 -17.24 -38.56
C GLY A 63 -8.09 -18.28 -38.49
N LYS A 64 -7.91 -19.43 -37.83
CA LYS A 64 -9.02 -20.41 -37.70
C LYS A 64 -10.05 -20.02 -36.64
N VAL A 65 -9.60 -19.35 -35.54
CA VAL A 65 -10.51 -18.84 -34.51
C VAL A 65 -11.29 -17.65 -35.05
N ASP A 66 -10.61 -16.74 -35.75
CA ASP A 66 -11.25 -15.61 -36.43
C ASP A 66 -12.22 -16.09 -37.53
N ALA A 67 -11.83 -17.12 -38.26
CA ALA A 67 -12.70 -17.75 -39.24
C ALA A 67 -13.98 -18.36 -38.60
N LEU A 68 -13.86 -18.99 -37.43
CA LEU A 68 -15.01 -19.51 -36.69
C LEU A 68 -15.98 -18.39 -36.30
N ALA A 69 -15.47 -17.28 -35.77
CA ALA A 69 -16.27 -16.13 -35.37
C ALA A 69 -17.03 -15.56 -36.60
N THR A 70 -16.33 -15.35 -37.71
CA THR A 70 -16.93 -14.87 -38.97
C THR A 70 -17.99 -15.84 -39.51
N MET A 71 -17.77 -17.16 -39.39
CA MET A 71 -18.74 -18.17 -39.78
C MET A 71 -20.00 -18.14 -38.91
N GLU A 72 -19.85 -17.93 -37.61
CA GLU A 72 -20.98 -17.79 -36.66
C GLU A 72 -21.83 -16.54 -36.99
N GLU A 73 -21.18 -15.39 -37.29
CA GLU A 73 -21.87 -14.19 -37.74
C GLU A 73 -22.63 -14.43 -39.04
N THR A 74 -21.96 -15.02 -40.04
CA THR A 74 -22.60 -15.35 -41.33
C THR A 74 -23.78 -16.29 -41.13
N LYS A 75 -23.68 -17.29 -40.24
CA LYS A 75 -24.77 -18.19 -39.89
C LYS A 75 -25.98 -17.44 -39.32
N GLN A 76 -25.73 -16.47 -38.43
CA GLN A 76 -26.80 -15.67 -37.84
C GLN A 76 -27.48 -14.77 -38.88
N GLU A 77 -26.72 -14.18 -39.79
CA GLU A 77 -27.26 -13.41 -40.92
C GLU A 77 -28.11 -14.27 -41.82
N LEU A 78 -27.69 -15.49 -42.16
CA LEU A 78 -28.49 -16.43 -42.98
C LEU A 78 -29.81 -16.79 -42.28
N LEU A 79 -29.80 -17.00 -40.96
CA LEU A 79 -31.01 -17.25 -40.17
C LEU A 79 -31.98 -16.07 -40.27
N ASN A 80 -31.50 -14.85 -40.11
CA ASN A 80 -32.31 -13.65 -40.20
C ASN A 80 -32.94 -13.52 -41.63
N GLN A 81 -32.11 -13.74 -42.65
CA GLN A 81 -32.57 -13.68 -44.04
C GLN A 81 -33.61 -14.77 -44.38
N ILE A 82 -33.45 -15.99 -43.84
CA ILE A 82 -34.43 -17.07 -44.00
C ILE A 82 -35.75 -16.69 -43.32
N SER A 83 -35.68 -16.12 -42.09
CA SER A 83 -36.88 -15.70 -41.38
C SER A 83 -37.64 -14.58 -42.09
N GLU A 84 -36.92 -13.62 -42.68
CA GLU A 84 -37.54 -12.57 -43.51
C GLU A 84 -38.22 -13.12 -44.79
N LEU A 85 -37.55 -14.08 -45.45
CA LEU A 85 -38.12 -14.72 -46.64
C LEU A 85 -39.38 -15.55 -46.32
N LEU A 86 -39.39 -16.21 -45.14
CA LEU A 86 -40.56 -16.95 -44.67
C LEU A 86 -41.75 -16.02 -44.44
N LYS A 87 -41.54 -14.87 -43.79
CA LYS A 87 -42.57 -13.84 -43.59
C LYS A 87 -43.09 -13.32 -44.95
N LYS A 88 -42.20 -12.98 -45.87
CA LYS A 88 -42.57 -12.51 -47.23
C LYS A 88 -43.36 -13.59 -48.01
N ARG A 89 -43.09 -14.88 -47.82
CA ARG A 89 -43.83 -15.98 -48.46
C ARG A 89 -45.28 -16.01 -47.98
N GLU A 90 -45.56 -15.74 -46.71
CA GLU A 90 -46.92 -15.74 -46.15
C GLU A 90 -47.82 -14.68 -46.81
N ASP A 91 -47.24 -13.52 -47.17
CA ASP A 91 -47.95 -12.36 -47.68
C ASP A 91 -48.17 -12.43 -49.22
N LEU A 92 -47.62 -13.45 -49.90
CA LEU A 92 -47.63 -13.48 -51.37
C LEU A 92 -48.69 -14.47 -52.00
N PRO A 93 -49.22 -14.14 -53.17
CA PRO A 93 -50.08 -15.05 -53.94
C PRO A 93 -49.37 -16.35 -54.36
N GLU A 94 -50.10 -17.43 -54.45
CA GLU A 94 -49.58 -18.80 -54.66
C GLU A 94 -48.68 -18.94 -55.89
N ALA A 95 -48.95 -18.24 -56.99
CA ALA A 95 -48.13 -18.22 -58.20
C ALA A 95 -46.70 -17.63 -58.06
N GLN A 96 -46.44 -16.83 -56.98
CA GLN A 96 -45.16 -16.18 -56.76
C GLN A 96 -44.37 -16.87 -55.60
N ARG A 97 -44.95 -17.79 -54.84
CA ARG A 97 -44.34 -18.50 -53.72
C ARG A 97 -43.17 -19.40 -54.12
N GLU A 98 -43.30 -20.06 -55.30
CA GLU A 98 -42.27 -21.01 -55.77
C GLU A 98 -40.86 -20.36 -55.91
N ALA A 99 -40.81 -19.12 -56.43
CA ALA A 99 -39.55 -18.41 -56.57
C ALA A 99 -38.89 -18.06 -55.20
N ILE A 100 -39.71 -17.77 -54.20
CA ILE A 100 -39.19 -17.49 -52.80
C ILE A 100 -38.82 -18.81 -52.14
N GLU A 101 -39.58 -19.89 -52.35
CA GLU A 101 -39.22 -21.19 -51.76
C GLU A 101 -37.87 -21.70 -52.29
N ARG A 102 -37.57 -21.54 -53.59
CA ARG A 102 -36.25 -21.84 -54.14
C ARG A 102 -35.15 -21.03 -53.49
N LYS A 103 -35.36 -19.72 -53.13
CA LYS A 103 -34.41 -18.87 -52.39
C LYS A 103 -34.25 -19.34 -50.98
N ILE A 104 -35.31 -19.74 -50.29
CA ILE A 104 -35.27 -20.28 -48.95
C ILE A 104 -34.44 -21.57 -48.89
N VAL A 105 -34.72 -22.51 -49.85
CA VAL A 105 -33.98 -23.78 -49.92
C VAL A 105 -32.50 -23.55 -50.17
N ASN A 106 -32.12 -22.65 -51.06
CA ASN A 106 -30.72 -22.33 -51.32
C ASN A 106 -30.04 -21.72 -50.08
N LYS A 107 -30.71 -20.81 -49.37
CA LYS A 107 -30.17 -20.23 -48.12
C LYS A 107 -30.11 -21.25 -46.98
N ALA A 108 -31.09 -22.15 -46.88
CA ALA A 108 -31.09 -23.23 -45.91
C ALA A 108 -29.94 -24.23 -46.17
N ASN A 109 -29.67 -24.59 -47.43
CA ASN A 109 -28.51 -25.41 -47.73
C ASN A 109 -27.17 -24.74 -47.40
N ASN A 110 -27.04 -23.44 -47.66
CA ASN A 110 -25.87 -22.67 -47.25
C ASN A 110 -25.73 -22.61 -45.72
N PHE A 111 -26.84 -22.47 -45.01
CA PHE A 111 -26.87 -22.50 -43.55
C PHE A 111 -26.41 -23.86 -43.00
N LEU A 112 -26.91 -24.98 -43.58
CA LEU A 112 -26.50 -26.32 -43.16
C LEU A 112 -25.02 -26.57 -43.41
N SER A 113 -24.48 -26.20 -44.56
CA SER A 113 -23.07 -26.31 -44.89
C SER A 113 -22.20 -25.48 -43.94
N LYS A 114 -22.62 -24.25 -43.61
CA LYS A 114 -21.90 -23.41 -42.61
C LYS A 114 -21.96 -24.00 -41.21
N ASN A 115 -23.10 -24.57 -40.84
CA ASN A 115 -23.26 -25.22 -39.54
C ASN A 115 -22.35 -26.46 -39.40
N GLU A 116 -22.20 -27.27 -40.43
CA GLU A 116 -21.27 -28.41 -40.47
C GLU A 116 -19.81 -27.94 -40.32
N GLN A 117 -19.43 -26.88 -41.06
CA GLN A 117 -18.10 -26.29 -40.96
C GLN A 117 -17.84 -25.76 -39.54
N ILE A 118 -18.78 -25.07 -38.92
CA ILE A 118 -18.68 -24.57 -37.52
C ILE A 118 -18.49 -25.74 -36.56
N GLN A 119 -19.28 -26.80 -36.69
CA GLN A 119 -19.11 -28.00 -35.82
C GLN A 119 -17.74 -28.66 -36.00
N MET A 120 -17.25 -28.81 -37.23
CA MET A 120 -15.95 -29.36 -37.50
C MET A 120 -14.82 -28.52 -36.87
N TYR A 121 -14.84 -27.19 -36.99
CA TYR A 121 -13.87 -26.30 -36.39
C TYR A 121 -13.98 -26.30 -34.86
N SER A 122 -15.19 -26.29 -34.31
CA SER A 122 -15.43 -26.37 -32.87
C SER A 122 -14.85 -27.65 -32.26
N ASN A 123 -15.09 -28.81 -32.91
CA ASN A 123 -14.54 -30.08 -32.46
C ASN A 123 -13.02 -30.12 -32.53
N LEU A 124 -12.39 -29.52 -33.53
CA LEU A 124 -10.94 -29.39 -33.63
C LEU A 124 -10.38 -28.54 -32.48
N ILE A 125 -11.03 -27.44 -32.16
CA ILE A 125 -10.63 -26.56 -31.04
C ILE A 125 -10.82 -27.28 -29.71
N GLU A 126 -11.97 -27.92 -29.47
CA GLU A 126 -12.24 -28.66 -28.23
C GLU A 126 -11.23 -29.81 -28.01
N ASN A 127 -10.92 -30.58 -29.05
CA ASN A 127 -9.93 -31.66 -28.94
C ASN A 127 -8.52 -31.12 -28.66
N GLY A 128 -8.15 -30.01 -29.31
CA GLY A 128 -6.91 -29.31 -29.03
C GLY A 128 -6.85 -28.80 -27.60
N MET A 129 -7.92 -28.19 -27.08
CA MET A 129 -7.99 -27.71 -25.71
C MET A 129 -7.89 -28.85 -24.68
N LYS A 130 -8.51 -30.02 -24.95
CA LYS A 130 -8.36 -31.21 -24.10
C LYS A 130 -6.92 -31.72 -24.09
N GLN A 131 -6.27 -31.73 -25.25
CA GLN A 131 -4.86 -32.16 -25.38
C GLN A 131 -3.92 -31.26 -24.58
N TYR A 132 -4.15 -29.96 -24.52
CA TYR A 132 -3.34 -28.96 -23.85
C TYR A 132 -3.91 -28.50 -22.49
N SER A 133 -4.83 -29.27 -21.91
CA SER A 133 -5.50 -28.89 -20.66
C SER A 133 -4.52 -28.64 -19.49
N ARG A 134 -3.40 -29.37 -19.47
CA ARG A 134 -2.36 -29.19 -18.44
C ARG A 134 -1.61 -27.86 -18.60
N GLU A 135 -1.28 -27.50 -19.85
CA GLU A 135 -0.65 -26.21 -20.14
C GLU A 135 -1.58 -25.05 -19.84
N ILE A 136 -2.87 -25.18 -20.15
CA ILE A 136 -3.88 -24.15 -19.82
C ILE A 136 -3.96 -23.93 -18.30
N LYS A 137 -3.98 -25.01 -17.52
CA LYS A 137 -3.95 -24.90 -16.04
C LYS A 137 -2.69 -24.20 -15.54
N ASN A 138 -1.53 -24.52 -16.11
CA ASN A 138 -0.28 -23.84 -15.76
C ASN A 138 -0.35 -22.34 -16.10
N PHE A 139 -0.95 -21.97 -17.25
CA PHE A 139 -1.13 -20.55 -17.59
C PHE A 139 -2.10 -19.83 -16.66
N ILE A 140 -3.17 -20.50 -16.22
CA ILE A 140 -4.09 -19.96 -15.22
C ILE A 140 -3.36 -19.70 -13.89
N SER A 141 -2.55 -20.66 -13.41
CA SER A 141 -1.76 -20.50 -12.18
C SER A 141 -0.74 -19.36 -12.29
N ILE A 142 -0.01 -19.25 -13.40
CA ILE A 142 0.92 -18.13 -13.64
C ILE A 142 0.15 -16.81 -13.64
N SER A 143 -0.97 -16.73 -14.36
CA SER A 143 -1.78 -15.51 -14.41
C SER A 143 -2.43 -15.18 -13.07
N ALA A 144 -2.73 -16.17 -12.23
CA ALA A 144 -3.22 -15.95 -10.86
C ALA A 144 -2.13 -15.38 -9.95
N ILE A 145 -0.88 -15.81 -10.10
CA ILE A 145 0.26 -15.26 -9.35
C ILE A 145 0.46 -13.79 -9.72
N THR A 146 0.52 -13.46 -11.02
CA THR A 146 0.69 -12.07 -11.49
C THR A 146 -0.48 -11.18 -11.05
N ALA A 147 -1.70 -11.69 -11.07
CA ALA A 147 -2.88 -10.99 -10.56
C ALA A 147 -2.81 -10.72 -9.06
N LEU A 148 -2.32 -11.67 -8.27
CA LEU A 148 -2.12 -11.49 -6.84
C LEU A 148 -1.08 -10.42 -6.52
N GLU A 149 0.03 -10.41 -7.25
CA GLU A 149 1.09 -9.40 -7.12
C GLU A 149 0.56 -8.01 -7.49
N ALA A 150 -0.19 -7.89 -8.58
CA ALA A 150 -0.80 -6.63 -8.99
C ALA A 150 -1.82 -6.11 -7.97
N ALA A 151 -2.66 -7.01 -7.41
CA ALA A 151 -3.61 -6.64 -6.36
C ALA A 151 -2.91 -6.16 -5.08
N LYS A 152 -1.86 -6.86 -4.64
CA LYS A 152 -1.05 -6.47 -3.48
C LYS A 152 -0.38 -5.12 -3.70
N GLY A 153 0.29 -4.94 -4.84
CA GLY A 153 0.94 -3.68 -5.19
C GLY A 153 -0.04 -2.50 -5.24
N THR A 154 -1.21 -2.70 -5.83
CA THR A 154 -2.27 -1.67 -5.84
C THR A 154 -2.77 -1.34 -4.43
N LYS A 155 -2.98 -2.36 -3.60
CA LYS A 155 -3.37 -2.18 -2.19
C LYS A 155 -2.31 -1.36 -1.44
N GLU A 156 -1.04 -1.72 -1.57
CA GLU A 156 0.08 -1.03 -0.91
C GLU A 156 0.19 0.44 -1.33
N ILE A 157 0.08 0.72 -2.63
CA ILE A 157 0.12 2.08 -3.16
C ILE A 157 -1.02 2.93 -2.60
N VAL A 158 -2.25 2.43 -2.63
CA VAL A 158 -3.41 3.18 -2.13
C VAL A 158 -3.36 3.34 -0.62
N LEU A 159 -2.90 2.34 0.14
CA LEU A 159 -2.66 2.47 1.58
C LEU A 159 -1.56 3.49 1.88
N ALA A 160 -0.48 3.49 1.12
CA ALA A 160 0.65 4.38 1.34
C ALA A 160 0.27 5.85 1.11
N TRP A 161 -0.36 6.16 -0.01
CA TRP A 161 -0.57 7.53 -0.48
C TRP A 161 -2.01 8.03 -0.35
N GLY A 162 -2.99 7.15 -0.12
CA GLY A 162 -4.40 7.49 0.00
C GLY A 162 -4.76 8.17 1.32
N ASN A 163 -5.76 9.04 1.29
CA ASN A 163 -6.31 9.71 2.46
C ASN A 163 -7.30 8.79 3.20
N GLY A 164 -6.82 8.01 4.15
CA GLY A 164 -7.66 7.43 5.18
C GLY A 164 -8.24 6.03 4.93
N ASP A 165 -8.97 5.60 5.92
CA ASP A 165 -9.42 4.24 6.16
C ASP A 165 -10.31 3.66 5.05
N GLY A 166 -9.81 2.62 4.45
CA GLY A 166 -10.60 1.43 4.10
C GLY A 166 -11.31 1.39 2.76
N GLU A 167 -11.76 2.45 2.16
CA GLU A 167 -12.47 2.37 0.89
C GLU A 167 -11.53 2.61 -0.30
N MET A 168 -10.89 1.53 -0.77
CA MET A 168 -10.10 1.55 -2.00
C MET A 168 -11.02 1.66 -3.23
N LYS A 169 -11.88 2.70 -3.23
CA LYS A 169 -12.82 2.99 -4.32
C LYS A 169 -12.10 3.68 -5.47
N LYS A 170 -12.61 3.45 -6.64
CA LYS A 170 -12.20 4.15 -7.86
C LYS A 170 -12.69 5.60 -7.78
N ASN A 171 -11.78 6.51 -7.42
CA ASN A 171 -11.99 7.94 -7.47
C ASN A 171 -10.86 8.61 -8.28
N PRO A 172 -11.03 9.85 -8.77
CA PRO A 172 -10.01 10.53 -9.58
C PRO A 172 -8.66 10.66 -8.86
N VAL A 173 -8.67 10.91 -7.56
CA VAL A 173 -7.44 11.07 -6.74
C VAL A 173 -6.67 9.75 -6.67
N ASN A 174 -7.33 8.65 -6.35
CA ASN A 174 -6.70 7.33 -6.29
C ASN A 174 -6.19 6.87 -7.68
N ALA A 175 -6.93 7.19 -8.75
CA ALA A 175 -6.50 6.88 -10.11
C ALA A 175 -5.23 7.65 -10.49
N GLU A 176 -5.12 8.94 -10.13
CA GLU A 176 -3.92 9.74 -10.37
C GLU A 176 -2.73 9.26 -9.53
N ILE A 177 -2.95 8.94 -8.25
CA ILE A 177 -1.94 8.34 -7.37
C ILE A 177 -1.38 7.05 -8.00
N LEU A 178 -2.24 6.13 -8.43
CA LEU A 178 -1.83 4.88 -9.07
C LEU A 178 -1.04 5.12 -10.36
N LYS A 179 -1.53 6.02 -11.21
CA LYS A 179 -0.88 6.37 -12.48
C LYS A 179 0.50 6.99 -12.25
N ARG A 180 0.65 7.88 -11.29
CA ARG A 180 1.91 8.53 -10.95
C ARG A 180 2.89 7.53 -10.32
N THR A 181 2.43 6.77 -9.33
CA THR A 181 3.25 5.77 -8.63
C THR A 181 3.69 4.64 -9.57
N SER A 182 2.83 4.21 -10.51
CA SER A 182 3.19 3.15 -11.47
C SER A 182 4.36 3.51 -12.38
N LYS A 183 4.63 4.79 -12.60
CA LYS A 183 5.72 5.30 -13.45
C LYS A 183 7.04 5.51 -12.71
N SER A 184 7.01 5.64 -11.38
CA SER A 184 8.17 5.95 -10.55
C SER A 184 8.61 4.75 -9.72
N TYR A 185 9.85 4.27 -9.94
CA TYR A 185 10.45 3.23 -9.09
C TYR A 185 10.53 3.69 -7.63
N LYS A 186 10.97 4.93 -7.39
CA LYS A 186 11.09 5.53 -6.05
C LYS A 186 9.75 5.49 -5.31
N LEU A 187 8.66 5.95 -5.95
CA LEU A 187 7.34 5.96 -5.33
C LEU A 187 6.79 4.55 -5.06
N LYS A 188 7.07 3.58 -5.93
CA LYS A 188 6.71 2.16 -5.69
C LYS A 188 7.45 1.61 -4.49
N TYR A 189 8.75 1.83 -4.40
CA TYR A 189 9.58 1.38 -3.29
C TYR A 189 9.08 1.98 -1.96
N ILE A 190 8.85 3.29 -1.93
CA ILE A 190 8.30 3.98 -0.76
C ILE A 190 6.92 3.42 -0.38
N ALA A 191 6.06 3.16 -1.36
CA ALA A 191 4.72 2.64 -1.12
C ALA A 191 4.73 1.25 -0.47
N SER A 192 5.57 0.34 -0.95
CA SER A 192 5.70 -1.00 -0.37
C SER A 192 6.21 -0.95 1.07
N PHE A 193 7.14 -0.05 1.35
CA PHE A 193 7.68 0.19 2.68
C PHE A 193 6.62 0.79 3.62
N LEU A 194 5.99 1.88 3.21
CA LEU A 194 4.93 2.56 3.97
C LEU A 194 3.73 1.65 4.25
N GLY A 195 3.32 0.83 3.30
CA GLY A 195 2.19 -0.09 3.45
C GLY A 195 2.39 -1.04 4.64
N ARG A 196 3.59 -1.64 4.74
CA ARG A 196 3.98 -2.51 5.86
C ARG A 196 3.97 -1.77 7.19
N TYR A 197 4.55 -0.57 7.24
CA TYR A 197 4.63 0.21 8.49
C TYR A 197 3.29 0.79 8.94
N LYS A 198 2.40 1.17 8.04
CA LYS A 198 1.04 1.58 8.41
C LYS A 198 0.26 0.45 9.08
N GLU A 199 0.36 -0.76 8.58
CA GLU A 199 -0.27 -1.93 9.21
C GLU A 199 0.33 -2.19 10.62
N MET A 200 1.64 -2.06 10.77
CA MET A 200 2.33 -2.21 12.05
C MET A 200 1.95 -1.12 13.06
N LEU A 201 1.94 0.15 12.65
CA LEU A 201 1.52 1.28 13.50
C LEU A 201 0.07 1.12 13.96
N ASN A 202 -0.82 0.67 13.08
CA ASN A 202 -2.21 0.41 13.43
C ASN A 202 -2.32 -0.75 14.43
N SER A 203 -1.56 -1.83 14.26
CA SER A 203 -1.55 -2.98 15.19
C SER A 203 -0.96 -2.61 16.56
N LYS A 204 0.15 -1.86 16.62
CA LYS A 204 0.74 -1.35 17.86
C LYS A 204 -0.20 -0.35 18.58
N ARG A 205 -0.93 0.48 17.84
CA ARG A 205 -1.95 1.37 18.39
C ARG A 205 -3.10 0.59 19.03
N LEU A 206 -3.58 -0.46 18.37
CA LEU A 206 -4.60 -1.35 18.93
C LEU A 206 -4.09 -2.09 20.18
N ALA A 207 -2.84 -2.55 20.17
CA ALA A 207 -2.20 -3.15 21.33
C ALA A 207 -2.02 -2.15 22.48
N GLY A 208 -1.63 -0.90 22.19
CA GLY A 208 -1.52 0.18 23.18
C GLY A 208 -2.83 0.51 23.88
N TYR A 209 -3.96 0.43 23.19
CA TYR A 209 -5.30 0.52 23.81
C TYR A 209 -5.61 -0.64 24.76
N THR A 210 -5.05 -1.81 24.53
CA THR A 210 -5.25 -3.00 25.37
C THR A 210 -4.41 -2.93 26.67
N TYR A 211 -3.26 -2.25 26.65
CA TYR A 211 -2.37 -2.05 27.80
C TYR A 211 -2.61 -0.74 28.57
N GLY A 212 -3.66 0.00 28.29
CA GLY A 212 -4.03 1.26 28.96
C GLY A 212 -4.48 1.14 30.42
N ARG A 213 -4.31 0.00 31.06
CA ARG A 213 -4.31 -0.15 32.53
C ARG A 213 -2.86 -0.04 32.99
N GLY A 214 -2.45 1.17 33.38
CA GLY A 214 -1.13 1.39 33.95
C GLY A 214 -0.79 0.30 34.96
N GLU A 215 0.35 -0.38 34.75
CA GLU A 215 0.82 -1.42 35.66
C GLU A 215 0.87 -0.87 37.09
N LYS A 216 0.20 -1.57 37.99
CA LYS A 216 0.25 -1.27 39.43
C LYS A 216 1.57 -1.82 39.92
N TYR A 217 2.56 -0.94 40.15
CA TYR A 217 3.89 -1.40 40.55
C TYR A 217 4.23 -1.20 42.04
N ASP A 218 3.49 -0.31 42.71
CA ASP A 218 3.78 0.02 44.13
C ASP A 218 2.51 0.49 44.83
N ILE A 219 2.58 0.62 46.16
CA ILE A 219 1.52 1.11 47.02
C ILE A 219 2.01 2.43 47.67
N GLU A 220 1.23 3.47 47.49
CA GLU A 220 1.43 4.77 48.12
C GLU A 220 0.26 5.13 49.05
N TYR A 221 0.44 6.12 49.90
CA TYR A 221 -0.61 6.66 50.76
C TYR A 221 -1.17 7.94 50.14
N GLY A 222 -2.49 8.06 50.06
CA GLY A 222 -3.15 9.24 49.50
C GLY A 222 -4.63 9.27 49.79
N ASN A 223 -5.38 10.11 49.06
CA ASN A 223 -6.81 10.25 49.20
C ASN A 223 -7.59 10.04 47.88
N ASN A 224 -6.96 9.45 46.88
CA ASN A 224 -7.63 9.20 45.60
C ASN A 224 -8.40 7.87 45.67
N ILE A 225 -9.72 7.95 45.79
CA ILE A 225 -10.61 6.78 45.93
C ILE A 225 -10.52 5.87 44.69
N SER A 226 -10.37 6.42 43.48
CA SER A 226 -10.27 5.63 42.24
C SER A 226 -9.03 4.75 42.15
N LYS A 227 -7.98 5.11 42.90
CA LYS A 227 -6.72 4.38 43.03
C LYS A 227 -6.63 3.52 44.30
N ALA A 228 -7.63 3.61 45.19
CA ALA A 228 -7.61 2.89 46.47
C ALA A 228 -7.59 1.38 46.28
N LEU A 229 -6.87 0.68 47.19
CA LEU A 229 -6.86 -0.77 47.20
C LEU A 229 -8.25 -1.32 47.50
N THR A 230 -8.57 -2.48 46.98
CA THR A 230 -9.83 -3.18 47.23
C THR A 230 -10.05 -3.40 48.73
N SER A 231 -8.98 -3.62 49.51
CA SER A 231 -9.03 -3.74 50.96
C SER A 231 -9.45 -2.44 51.70
N GLU A 232 -9.10 -1.29 51.17
CA GLU A 232 -9.54 -0.01 51.70
C GLU A 232 -10.99 0.27 51.30
N MET A 233 -11.37 -0.10 50.10
CA MET A 233 -12.76 0.02 49.62
C MET A 233 -13.74 -0.92 50.36
N ALA A 234 -13.24 -2.09 50.79
CA ALA A 234 -14.05 -3.03 51.61
C ALA A 234 -14.48 -2.43 52.94
N MET A 235 -13.77 -1.43 53.46
CA MET A 235 -14.16 -0.72 54.70
C MET A 235 -15.48 0.06 54.52
N LEU A 236 -15.83 0.46 53.29
CA LEU A 236 -17.11 1.16 52.99
C LEU A 236 -18.32 0.22 53.05
N SER A 237 -18.14 -1.09 52.85
CA SER A 237 -19.22 -2.08 52.93
C SER A 237 -19.53 -2.53 54.34
N THR A 238 -18.72 -2.15 55.33
CA THR A 238 -18.89 -2.53 56.72
C THR A 238 -19.15 -1.26 57.55
N PRO A 239 -20.36 -1.06 58.09
CA PRO A 239 -20.73 0.18 58.81
C PRO A 239 -19.77 0.55 59.94
N GLU A 240 -19.25 -0.44 60.66
CA GLU A 240 -18.32 -0.25 61.80
C GLU A 240 -16.96 0.27 61.35
N LEU A 241 -16.55 0.00 60.11
CA LEU A 241 -15.25 0.42 59.56
C LEU A 241 -15.32 1.72 58.77
N MET A 242 -16.50 2.23 58.46
CA MET A 242 -16.70 3.45 57.72
C MET A 242 -16.06 4.68 58.38
N PRO A 243 -16.14 4.87 59.74
CA PRO A 243 -15.42 5.99 60.37
C PRO A 243 -13.91 5.91 60.21
N LEU A 244 -13.37 4.68 60.20
CA LEU A 244 -11.93 4.48 59.96
C LEU A 244 -11.50 4.85 58.53
N PHE A 245 -12.33 4.50 57.54
CA PHE A 245 -12.13 4.88 56.14
C PHE A 245 -12.13 6.41 55.98
N LEU A 246 -13.11 7.11 56.59
CA LEU A 246 -13.22 8.55 56.52
C LEU A 246 -12.02 9.27 57.18
N LYS A 247 -11.58 8.73 58.32
CA LYS A 247 -10.36 9.22 59.02
C LYS A 247 -9.12 9.08 58.12
N LYS A 248 -8.92 7.91 57.52
CA LYS A 248 -7.82 7.66 56.57
C LYS A 248 -7.89 8.56 55.35
N TYR A 249 -9.08 8.80 54.81
CA TYR A 249 -9.33 9.67 53.66
C TYR A 249 -8.91 11.12 54.00
N GLN A 250 -9.36 11.64 55.13
CA GLN A 250 -9.01 12.99 55.59
C GLN A 250 -7.50 13.15 55.83
N GLN A 251 -6.88 12.14 56.38
CA GLN A 251 -5.46 12.13 56.67
C GLN A 251 -4.55 11.79 55.49
N LYS A 252 -5.12 11.62 54.27
CA LYS A 252 -4.43 11.15 53.06
C LYS A 252 -3.67 9.83 53.26
N ALA A 253 -4.19 8.95 54.13
CA ALA A 253 -3.57 7.70 54.55
C ALA A 253 -4.22 6.44 53.99
N LEU A 254 -5.08 6.58 52.95
CA LEU A 254 -5.60 5.43 52.22
C LEU A 254 -4.47 4.80 51.41
N LYS A 255 -4.33 3.48 51.46
CA LYS A 255 -3.44 2.74 50.56
C LYS A 255 -4.02 2.78 49.15
N GLN A 256 -3.27 3.30 48.24
CA GLN A 256 -3.64 3.40 46.83
C GLN A 256 -2.53 2.85 45.93
N TYR A 257 -2.96 2.33 44.75
CA TYR A 257 -2.01 1.86 43.76
C TYR A 257 -1.27 3.04 43.16
N ARG A 258 0.04 3.00 43.21
CA ARG A 258 0.88 3.85 42.36
C ARG A 258 0.91 3.23 40.98
N LYS A 259 0.28 3.88 40.02
CA LYS A 259 0.36 3.49 38.63
C LYS A 259 1.59 4.15 38.04
N ARG A 260 2.38 3.38 37.30
CA ARG A 260 3.24 4.03 36.30
C ARG A 260 2.29 4.66 35.30
N GLU A 261 2.15 5.97 35.34
CA GLU A 261 1.71 6.70 34.18
C GLU A 261 2.80 6.45 33.16
N PRO A 262 2.49 5.93 31.97
CA PRO A 262 3.48 5.95 30.92
C PRO A 262 3.88 7.43 30.79
N GLU A 263 5.11 7.77 31.16
CA GLU A 263 5.70 8.99 30.67
C GLU A 263 5.64 8.82 29.16
N TYR A 264 4.76 9.57 28.52
CA TYR A 264 4.73 9.67 27.07
C TYR A 264 6.01 10.37 26.64
N LYS A 265 7.12 9.61 26.68
CA LYS A 265 8.39 10.02 26.10
C LYS A 265 8.13 10.10 24.60
N GLY A 266 8.20 11.29 24.05
CA GLY A 266 8.38 11.48 22.63
C GLY A 266 7.15 11.81 21.79
N LYS A 267 6.24 12.64 22.27
CA LYS A 267 5.24 13.30 21.40
C LYS A 267 5.73 14.64 20.83
N GLY A 268 7.05 14.83 20.74
CA GLY A 268 7.65 16.00 20.12
C GLY A 268 7.44 16.02 18.59
N ASP A 269 7.63 17.20 18.03
CA ASP A 269 7.70 17.38 16.59
C ASP A 269 8.93 16.65 16.03
N ILE A 270 8.93 16.30 14.74
CA ILE A 270 10.03 15.61 14.09
C ILE A 270 10.55 16.42 12.90
N ILE A 271 11.85 16.62 12.86
CA ILE A 271 12.56 17.15 11.70
C ILE A 271 13.40 16.02 11.10
N VAL A 272 13.20 15.73 9.83
CA VAL A 272 14.06 14.80 9.10
C VAL A 272 14.94 15.59 8.15
N CYS A 273 16.25 15.46 8.28
CA CYS A 273 17.22 15.96 7.32
C CYS A 273 17.63 14.81 6.41
N LEU A 274 17.26 14.86 5.14
CA LEU A 274 17.49 13.80 4.16
C LEU A 274 18.54 14.23 3.14
N ASP A 275 19.63 13.48 3.09
CA ASP A 275 20.68 13.65 2.11
C ASP A 275 20.20 13.22 0.72
N GLU A 276 20.29 14.15 -0.21
CA GLU A 276 19.95 13.96 -1.62
C GLU A 276 21.13 14.34 -2.53
N SER A 277 22.34 14.15 -2.02
CA SER A 277 23.57 14.27 -2.80
C SER A 277 23.63 13.21 -3.90
N GLY A 278 24.53 13.41 -4.88
CA GLY A 278 24.65 12.49 -6.01
C GLY A 278 24.99 11.04 -5.62
N SER A 279 25.67 10.81 -4.48
CA SER A 279 26.02 9.48 -3.97
C SER A 279 24.80 8.70 -3.48
N THR A 280 23.79 9.38 -2.92
CA THR A 280 22.56 8.73 -2.42
C THR A 280 21.60 8.29 -3.52
N PHE A 281 21.86 8.64 -4.79
CA PHE A 281 20.94 8.34 -5.90
C PHE A 281 20.58 6.85 -5.97
N GLY A 282 19.30 6.56 -6.21
CA GLY A 282 18.78 5.19 -6.38
C GLY A 282 18.15 4.62 -5.13
N GLU A 283 18.55 3.44 -4.69
CA GLU A 283 17.92 2.71 -3.59
C GLU A 283 18.12 3.40 -2.24
N ASN A 284 19.29 3.97 -1.98
CA ASN A 284 19.58 4.68 -0.74
C ASN A 284 18.65 5.89 -0.56
N ASN A 285 18.46 6.68 -1.61
CA ASN A 285 17.52 7.80 -1.57
C ASN A 285 16.07 7.33 -1.39
N ALA A 286 15.66 6.26 -2.10
CA ALA A 286 14.33 5.71 -1.96
C ALA A 286 14.07 5.19 -0.54
N TYR A 287 15.06 4.54 0.08
CA TYR A 287 14.98 4.08 1.47
C TYR A 287 14.93 5.25 2.45
N GLY A 288 15.85 6.22 2.35
CA GLY A 288 15.87 7.40 3.21
C GLY A 288 14.54 8.17 3.15
N MET A 289 13.98 8.34 1.96
CA MET A 289 12.67 8.94 1.78
C MET A 289 11.55 8.07 2.37
N ALA A 290 11.63 6.75 2.25
CA ALA A 290 10.64 5.86 2.86
C ALA A 290 10.64 5.99 4.40
N VAL A 291 11.81 6.06 5.03
CA VAL A 291 11.94 6.35 6.47
C VAL A 291 11.32 7.69 6.83
N ALA A 292 11.62 8.75 6.07
CA ALA A 292 11.04 10.08 6.29
C ALA A 292 9.51 10.05 6.21
N MET A 293 8.93 9.34 5.23
CA MET A 293 7.49 9.21 5.07
C MET A 293 6.83 8.37 6.18
N VAL A 294 7.52 7.37 6.72
CA VAL A 294 7.05 6.62 7.90
C VAL A 294 6.99 7.54 9.13
N LEU A 295 8.02 8.35 9.34
CA LEU A 295 8.06 9.32 10.43
C LEU A 295 7.00 10.42 10.26
N TYR A 296 6.73 10.87 9.03
CA TYR A 296 5.60 11.73 8.71
C TYR A 296 4.27 11.10 9.15
N GLN A 297 4.02 9.82 8.81
CA GLN A 297 2.81 9.13 9.24
C GLN A 297 2.72 8.99 10.76
N LEU A 298 3.84 8.75 11.43
CA LEU A 298 3.89 8.73 12.89
C LEU A 298 3.47 10.09 13.49
N CYS A 299 3.98 11.19 12.94
CA CYS A 299 3.59 12.55 13.34
C CYS A 299 2.09 12.79 13.12
N ARG A 300 1.52 12.34 12.00
CA ARG A 300 0.07 12.44 11.73
C ARG A 300 -0.76 11.69 12.78
N VAL A 301 -0.33 10.47 13.16
CA VAL A 301 -1.00 9.67 14.20
C VAL A 301 -0.90 10.35 15.56
N ASN A 302 0.27 10.91 15.90
CA ASN A 302 0.55 11.55 17.20
C ASN A 302 0.04 13.01 17.26
N LYS A 303 -0.46 13.57 16.17
CA LYS A 303 -0.86 14.97 16.05
C LYS A 303 0.30 15.93 16.39
N SER A 304 1.47 15.65 15.86
CA SER A 304 2.66 16.51 15.95
C SER A 304 3.04 17.06 14.58
N ASN A 305 3.81 18.15 14.56
CA ASN A 305 4.30 18.74 13.32
C ASN A 305 5.44 17.90 12.75
N PHE A 306 5.60 17.96 11.44
CA PHE A 306 6.66 17.28 10.73
C PHE A 306 7.33 18.23 9.74
N ALA A 307 8.65 18.19 9.66
CA ALA A 307 9.39 18.89 8.62
C ALA A 307 10.37 17.94 7.95
N LEU A 308 10.44 17.99 6.62
CA LEU A 308 11.46 17.32 5.84
C LEU A 308 12.37 18.38 5.20
N VAL A 309 13.63 18.33 5.58
CA VAL A 309 14.68 19.16 5.01
C VAL A 309 15.48 18.32 4.05
N HIS A 310 15.18 18.45 2.76
CA HIS A 310 15.99 17.90 1.69
C HIS A 310 17.29 18.68 1.62
N PHE A 311 18.43 18.04 1.57
CA PHE A 311 19.70 18.72 1.45
C PHE A 311 20.68 18.03 0.49
N ALA A 312 21.48 18.85 -0.13
CA ALA A 312 22.65 18.51 -0.93
C ALA A 312 23.66 19.66 -0.79
N SER A 313 24.08 20.30 -1.87
CA SER A 313 24.76 21.61 -1.81
C SER A 313 23.84 22.74 -1.36
N ASP A 314 22.54 22.60 -1.61
CA ASP A 314 21.47 23.50 -1.19
C ASP A 314 20.42 22.75 -0.35
N THR A 315 19.47 23.49 0.21
CA THR A 315 18.39 22.92 1.03
C THR A 315 17.01 23.30 0.50
N LYS A 316 16.06 22.38 0.62
CA LYS A 316 14.64 22.63 0.40
C LYS A 316 13.86 22.07 1.58
N THR A 317 13.00 22.87 2.20
CA THR A 317 12.24 22.49 3.38
C THR A 317 10.76 22.35 3.05
N ASP A 318 10.21 21.16 3.31
CA ASP A 318 8.79 20.88 3.26
C ASP A 318 8.25 20.74 4.69
N PHE A 319 7.39 21.68 5.12
CA PHE A 319 6.77 21.71 6.45
C PHE A 319 5.31 21.26 6.39
N PHE A 320 4.92 20.38 7.33
CA PHE A 320 3.59 19.81 7.45
C PHE A 320 3.05 20.06 8.87
N SER A 321 2.08 20.96 8.99
CA SER A 321 1.44 21.25 10.28
C SER A 321 0.54 20.09 10.72
N LYS A 322 0.47 19.85 12.02
CA LYS A 322 -0.44 18.88 12.64
C LYS A 322 -1.92 19.16 12.36
N ASP A 323 -2.27 20.43 12.17
CA ASP A 323 -3.64 20.90 11.98
C ASP A 323 -4.04 21.00 10.49
N GLU A 324 -3.10 20.77 9.57
CA GLU A 324 -3.33 20.87 8.14
C GLU A 324 -3.76 19.52 7.54
N GLU A 325 -4.82 19.51 6.72
CA GLU A 325 -5.12 18.38 5.83
C GLU A 325 -4.25 18.49 4.58
N VAL A 326 -3.23 17.63 4.51
CA VAL A 326 -2.27 17.64 3.41
C VAL A 326 -2.81 16.83 2.23
N PRO A 327 -2.95 17.42 1.03
CA PRO A 327 -3.35 16.68 -0.16
C PRO A 327 -2.30 15.63 -0.55
N ALA A 328 -2.75 14.49 -1.06
CA ALA A 328 -1.85 13.41 -1.47
C ALA A 328 -0.82 13.85 -2.52
N GLU A 329 -1.21 14.76 -3.43
CA GLU A 329 -0.32 15.34 -4.45
C GLU A 329 0.90 16.02 -3.83
N ARG A 330 0.71 16.82 -2.77
CA ARG A 330 1.81 17.50 -2.07
C ARG A 330 2.78 16.52 -1.42
N ILE A 331 2.25 15.40 -0.89
CA ILE A 331 3.09 14.35 -0.31
C ILE A 331 3.89 13.63 -1.39
N LEU A 332 3.25 13.36 -2.54
CA LEU A 332 3.93 12.77 -3.69
C LEU A 332 5.01 13.69 -4.27
N ASP A 333 4.72 15.01 -4.39
CA ASP A 333 5.69 16.00 -4.86
C ASP A 333 6.92 16.07 -3.93
N CYS A 334 6.69 16.06 -2.62
CA CYS A 334 7.74 15.98 -1.63
C CYS A 334 8.56 14.68 -1.78
N ALA A 335 7.90 13.53 -1.92
CA ALA A 335 8.55 12.23 -2.06
C ALA A 335 9.34 12.07 -3.37
N GLU A 336 8.94 12.73 -4.45
CA GLU A 336 9.65 12.73 -5.74
C GLU A 336 10.83 13.70 -5.78
N THR A 337 10.93 14.65 -4.85
CA THR A 337 12.04 15.61 -4.80
C THR A 337 13.39 14.88 -4.73
N PHE A 338 14.35 15.38 -5.51
CA PHE A 338 15.75 14.99 -5.49
C PHE A 338 16.62 16.16 -5.95
N LEU A 339 17.42 16.69 -5.04
CA LEU A 339 18.19 17.92 -5.31
C LEU A 339 19.41 17.69 -6.19
N ASN A 340 20.09 16.54 -5.98
CA ASN A 340 21.39 16.25 -6.59
C ASN A 340 22.46 17.29 -6.21
N GLY A 341 23.73 16.95 -6.25
CA GLY A 341 24.85 17.87 -5.95
C GLY A 341 25.83 17.31 -4.94
N GLY A 342 26.53 18.21 -4.27
CA GLY A 342 27.44 17.86 -3.16
C GLY A 342 26.71 17.72 -1.83
N THR A 343 27.47 17.67 -0.71
CA THR A 343 26.91 17.42 0.64
C THR A 343 27.38 18.53 1.58
N ASP A 344 26.43 19.15 2.30
CA ASP A 344 26.69 20.16 3.36
C ASP A 344 25.80 19.86 4.56
N PHE A 345 26.39 19.45 5.69
CA PHE A 345 25.66 19.07 6.91
C PHE A 345 25.23 20.26 7.77
N GLU A 346 25.89 21.40 7.66
CA GLU A 346 25.52 22.57 8.46
C GLU A 346 24.21 23.21 7.99
N LYS A 347 24.00 23.29 6.69
CA LYS A 347 22.80 23.93 6.12
C LYS A 347 21.49 23.30 6.63
N PRO A 348 21.27 21.98 6.53
CA PRO A 348 20.00 21.37 7.00
C PRO A 348 19.82 21.51 8.51
N LEU A 349 20.89 21.49 9.29
CA LEU A 349 20.80 21.71 10.74
C LEU A 349 20.48 23.17 11.09
N ARG A 350 20.99 24.15 10.33
CA ARG A 350 20.62 25.57 10.46
C ARG A 350 19.14 25.80 10.12
N GLU A 351 18.60 25.11 9.11
CA GLU A 351 17.16 25.11 8.80
C GLU A 351 16.34 24.54 9.95
N ALA A 352 16.79 23.44 10.58
CA ALA A 352 16.14 22.87 11.77
C ALA A 352 16.12 23.87 12.93
N PHE A 353 17.20 24.62 13.15
CA PHE A 353 17.26 25.68 14.17
C PHE A 353 16.28 26.80 13.83
N ALA A 354 16.21 27.24 12.58
CA ALA A 354 15.29 28.28 12.13
C ALA A 354 13.82 27.89 12.31
N LEU A 355 13.47 26.64 12.00
CA LEU A 355 12.12 26.10 12.21
C LEU A 355 11.73 26.12 13.68
N THR A 356 12.65 25.74 14.57
CA THR A 356 12.43 25.74 16.02
C THR A 356 12.36 27.17 16.58
N SER A 357 13.30 28.02 16.22
CA SER A 357 13.36 29.41 16.69
C SER A 357 12.16 30.25 16.22
N SER A 358 11.59 29.92 15.05
CA SER A 358 10.37 30.57 14.54
C SER A 358 9.09 30.12 15.24
N GLY A 359 9.16 29.15 16.16
CA GLY A 359 8.00 28.58 16.86
C GLY A 359 7.13 27.66 16.00
N LYS A 360 7.58 27.30 14.81
CA LYS A 360 6.88 26.32 13.94
C LYS A 360 7.00 24.90 14.48
N MET A 361 8.10 24.61 15.17
CA MET A 361 8.38 23.30 15.75
C MET A 361 8.62 23.46 17.26
N ASP A 362 8.04 22.57 18.07
CA ASP A 362 8.19 22.58 19.52
C ASP A 362 9.02 21.35 19.96
N LYS A 363 10.20 21.64 20.52
CA LYS A 363 11.13 20.62 21.01
C LYS A 363 11.30 19.45 20.03
N PRO A 364 11.70 19.72 18.79
CA PRO A 364 11.76 18.70 17.77
C PRO A 364 12.89 17.72 18.02
N ASP A 365 12.64 16.45 17.72
CA ASP A 365 13.70 15.49 17.51
C ASP A 365 14.18 15.55 16.06
N ILE A 366 15.47 15.46 15.85
CA ILE A 366 16.08 15.53 14.53
C ILE A 366 16.52 14.12 14.10
N VAL A 367 16.11 13.68 12.93
CA VAL A 367 16.60 12.46 12.28
C VAL A 367 17.43 12.87 11.07
N PHE A 368 18.70 12.52 11.09
CA PHE A 368 19.65 12.88 10.04
C PHE A 368 20.02 11.64 9.22
N ILE A 369 19.68 11.61 7.95
CA ILE A 369 19.84 10.45 7.03
C ILE A 369 20.85 10.82 5.95
N THR A 370 21.98 10.10 5.87
CA THR A 370 23.04 10.35 4.89
C THR A 370 23.83 9.06 4.58
N ASP A 371 24.49 9.01 3.42
CA ASP A 371 25.48 7.99 3.07
C ASP A 371 26.90 8.54 3.09
N GLY A 372 27.04 9.83 3.38
CA GLY A 372 28.26 10.58 3.14
C GLY A 372 29.02 11.05 4.38
N ILE A 373 30.16 11.62 4.08
CA ILE A 373 31.05 12.29 5.03
C ILE A 373 31.02 13.76 4.66
N CYS A 374 30.87 14.61 5.67
CA CYS A 374 31.03 16.04 5.51
C CYS A 374 31.72 16.61 6.78
N ASP A 375 32.63 17.54 6.58
CA ASP A 375 33.23 18.23 7.68
C ASP A 375 32.25 19.28 8.22
N VAL A 376 32.13 19.27 9.56
CA VAL A 376 31.34 20.25 10.32
C VAL A 376 32.30 21.07 11.13
N SER A 377 32.17 22.40 11.08
CA SER A 377 33.07 23.30 11.80
C SER A 377 32.86 23.22 13.33
N ASP A 378 33.93 23.35 14.09
CA ASP A 378 33.86 23.31 15.57
C ASP A 378 32.94 24.41 16.11
N ALA A 379 32.96 25.59 15.51
CA ALA A 379 32.06 26.68 15.88
C ALA A 379 30.58 26.35 15.67
N PHE A 380 30.26 25.51 14.67
CA PHE A 380 28.90 25.03 14.45
C PHE A 380 28.52 23.92 15.43
N LEU A 381 29.46 23.06 15.81
CA LEU A 381 29.23 22.03 16.83
C LEU A 381 28.89 22.66 18.20
N ASP A 382 29.58 23.75 18.60
CA ASP A 382 29.26 24.50 19.80
C ASP A 382 27.81 25.06 19.73
N LEU A 383 27.39 25.64 18.61
CA LEU A 383 26.03 26.13 18.41
C LEU A 383 24.99 25.00 18.47
N LEU A 384 25.32 23.84 17.95
CA LEU A 384 24.43 22.68 17.99
C LEU A 384 24.27 22.13 19.41
N GLU A 385 25.32 22.10 20.20
CA GLU A 385 25.25 21.69 21.61
C GLU A 385 24.42 22.68 22.43
N GLU A 386 24.58 23.99 22.19
CA GLU A 386 23.73 25.02 22.80
C GLU A 386 22.26 24.82 22.44
N PHE A 387 21.97 24.60 21.15
CA PHE A 387 20.62 24.32 20.67
C PHE A 387 20.02 23.06 21.34
N LYS A 388 20.78 21.98 21.46
CA LYS A 388 20.32 20.75 22.13
C LYS A 388 20.05 20.99 23.63
N ALA A 389 20.89 21.78 24.30
CA ALA A 389 20.74 22.10 25.71
C ALA A 389 19.46 22.94 25.96
N ASP A 390 19.17 23.90 25.09
CA ASP A 390 18.02 24.80 25.18
C ASP A 390 16.70 24.12 24.85
N THR A 391 16.69 23.29 23.82
CA THR A 391 15.46 22.66 23.30
C THR A 391 15.20 21.26 23.88
N GLY A 392 16.24 20.58 24.37
CA GLY A 392 16.19 19.16 24.71
C GLY A 392 16.08 18.24 23.50
N ALA A 393 16.36 18.75 22.29
CA ALA A 393 16.30 18.01 21.06
C ALA A 393 17.30 16.85 21.02
N LYS A 394 16.87 15.69 20.56
CA LYS A 394 17.74 14.54 20.30
C LYS A 394 18.01 14.42 18.82
N LEU A 395 19.24 14.12 18.46
CA LEU A 395 19.67 13.92 17.08
C LEU A 395 20.04 12.45 16.86
N THR A 396 19.24 11.80 16.00
CA THR A 396 19.46 10.41 15.59
C THR A 396 20.01 10.38 14.16
N GLY A 397 21.20 9.81 13.97
CA GLY A 397 21.79 9.59 12.66
C GLY A 397 21.39 8.24 12.07
N ILE A 398 21.06 8.20 10.79
CA ILE A 398 20.92 6.96 10.00
C ILE A 398 21.96 7.01 8.90
N LEU A 399 22.94 6.13 8.98
CA LEU A 399 23.98 6.00 7.96
C LEU A 399 23.59 4.92 6.95
N LEU A 400 23.46 5.35 5.70
CA LEU A 400 23.15 4.50 4.54
C LEU A 400 24.47 3.94 4.00
N ASP A 401 25.04 2.92 4.64
CA ASP A 401 26.34 2.37 4.26
C ASP A 401 26.22 0.92 3.75
N GLU A 402 27.17 0.53 2.88
CA GLU A 402 27.30 -0.82 2.35
C GLU A 402 28.42 -1.61 3.06
N GLY A 403 28.84 -1.18 4.27
CA GLY A 403 29.86 -1.85 5.08
C GLY A 403 31.19 -1.09 5.19
N GLU A 404 31.33 0.08 4.58
CA GLU A 404 32.45 0.99 4.80
C GLU A 404 32.13 1.93 5.96
N CYS A 405 33.04 2.00 6.96
CA CYS A 405 32.84 2.77 8.18
C CYS A 405 33.07 4.27 7.98
N PHE A 406 32.04 5.02 7.60
CA PHE A 406 32.10 6.47 7.44
C PHE A 406 31.25 7.24 8.47
N ASP A 407 31.15 6.73 9.69
CA ASP A 407 30.28 7.33 10.73
C ASP A 407 30.94 8.46 11.53
N PHE A 408 32.22 8.75 11.32
CA PHE A 408 32.95 9.72 12.13
C PHE A 408 32.41 11.16 12.00
N SER A 409 31.82 11.54 10.89
CA SER A 409 31.17 12.84 10.78
C SER A 409 29.91 12.92 11.62
N LEU A 410 29.06 11.89 11.58
CA LEU A 410 27.84 11.81 12.38
C LEU A 410 28.15 11.68 13.89
N LYS A 411 29.22 10.96 14.25
CA LYS A 411 29.65 10.80 15.66
C LYS A 411 30.00 12.11 16.36
N LYS A 412 30.30 13.15 15.61
CA LYS A 412 30.62 14.47 16.19
C LYS A 412 29.37 15.14 16.78
N PHE A 413 28.16 14.79 16.31
CA PHE A 413 26.95 15.52 16.68
C PHE A 413 25.70 14.66 16.93
N ALA A 414 25.67 13.41 16.47
CA ALA A 414 24.51 12.53 16.71
C ALA A 414 24.57 11.85 18.07
N ASP A 415 23.43 11.79 18.76
CA ASP A 415 23.29 11.12 20.06
C ASP A 415 23.21 9.60 19.90
N LYS A 416 22.63 9.14 18.80
CA LYS A 416 22.51 7.72 18.42
C LYS A 416 22.69 7.58 16.91
N ILE A 417 23.37 6.52 16.49
CA ILE A 417 23.60 6.24 15.08
C ILE A 417 23.16 4.81 14.78
N TYR A 418 22.37 4.68 13.73
CA TYR A 418 21.99 3.40 13.12
C TYR A 418 22.69 3.24 11.78
N ARG A 419 23.09 2.00 11.45
CA ARG A 419 23.79 1.68 10.20
C ARG A 419 23.01 0.62 9.42
N THR A 420 22.83 0.85 8.14
CA THR A 420 22.16 -0.11 7.25
C THR A 420 22.99 -1.36 6.97
N SER A 421 24.30 -1.32 7.23
CA SER A 421 25.19 -2.50 7.18
C SER A 421 25.11 -3.41 8.40
N GLU A 422 24.71 -2.89 9.57
CA GLU A 422 24.69 -3.62 10.83
C GLU A 422 23.30 -4.17 11.17
N LEU A 423 22.25 -3.46 10.77
CA LEU A 423 20.85 -3.79 11.06
C LEU A 423 20.05 -3.89 9.76
N LEU A 424 19.05 -4.76 9.77
CA LEU A 424 18.10 -4.80 8.66
C LEU A 424 17.38 -3.46 8.55
N LYS A 425 17.10 -3.03 7.31
CA LYS A 425 16.41 -1.75 7.03
C LYS A 425 15.09 -1.61 7.79
N ASP A 426 14.39 -2.72 8.00
CA ASP A 426 13.13 -2.76 8.76
C ASP A 426 13.37 -2.61 10.27
N GLU A 427 14.42 -3.22 10.84
CA GLU A 427 14.77 -3.12 12.25
C GLU A 427 15.16 -1.68 12.65
N ILE A 428 15.89 -0.96 11.81
CA ILE A 428 16.24 0.45 12.05
C ILE A 428 14.98 1.29 12.24
N VAL A 429 13.99 1.12 11.38
CA VAL A 429 12.75 1.90 11.44
C VAL A 429 11.92 1.50 12.66
N GLU A 430 11.87 0.22 13.00
CA GLU A 430 11.21 -0.26 14.23
C GLU A 430 11.83 0.32 15.48
N ASP A 431 13.16 0.39 15.55
CA ASP A 431 13.90 0.96 16.65
C ASP A 431 13.68 2.48 16.76
N VAL A 432 13.79 3.20 15.64
CA VAL A 432 13.54 4.66 15.61
C VAL A 432 12.10 4.99 16.02
N ILE A 433 11.13 4.18 15.64
CA ILE A 433 9.73 4.33 16.06
C ILE A 433 9.57 3.96 17.53
N SER A 434 10.21 2.87 18.01
CA SER A 434 10.07 2.38 19.38
C SER A 434 10.69 3.33 20.41
N ASP A 435 11.77 4.02 20.04
CA ASP A 435 12.38 5.07 20.88
C ASP A 435 11.44 6.28 21.04
N ARG A 436 10.34 6.36 20.26
CA ARG A 436 9.40 7.49 20.22
C ARG A 436 7.95 7.13 20.56
N LEU A 437 7.63 5.84 20.69
CA LEU A 437 6.34 5.36 21.20
C LEU A 437 6.37 5.16 22.70
#